data_bfb3a07ed7577919dd1b358dbfbee88a
#
_entry.id   bfb3a07ed7577919dd1b358dbfbee88a
#
_cell.length_a   1.000
_cell.length_b   1.000
_cell.length_c   1.000
_cell.angle_alpha   90.00
_cell.angle_beta   90.00
_cell.angle_gamma   90.00
#
_symmetry.space_group_name_H-M   'P 1'
#
loop_
_entity.id
_entity.type
_entity.pdbx_description
1 polymer ?
#
loop_
_entity_poly.entity_id
_entity_poly.type
_entity_poly.pdbx_seq_one_letter_code
_entity_poly.pdbx_strand_id
1 'polypeptide(L)'
;VHKGDTLAKIESATVDAKLAQALAMRDAAEAQKEKADAGARKQVIASAYELWQQARASLDIHKKTYERLESLYKQNVVSAQKRDEAKAAYDAAIAQESAAKSQYDLAREGAQKEDKMAAAAMANAARGSVAEVESILKDQYLLAPCDGEVTDIFPNEGELVSTGTPI
;
A
#
# COMPACT_ATOMS: atom_id res chain seq x y z
N VAL A 1 18.08 26.53 39.66
CA VAL A 1 17.75 25.81 38.43
C VAL A 1 18.61 26.34 37.28
N HIS A 2 18.97 25.44 36.39
CA HIS A 2 19.70 25.81 35.16
C HIS A 2 18.74 25.85 33.98
N LYS A 3 19.14 26.61 32.95
CA LYS A 3 18.38 26.69 31.71
C LYS A 3 18.13 25.31 31.12
N GLY A 4 16.87 24.97 30.90
CA GLY A 4 16.41 23.69 30.37
C GLY A 4 16.01 22.65 31.42
N ASP A 5 16.17 22.96 32.71
CA ASP A 5 15.67 22.08 33.77
C ASP A 5 14.14 22.03 33.75
N THR A 6 13.56 20.85 34.00
CA THR A 6 12.10 20.69 34.09
C THR A 6 11.61 21.23 35.41
N LEU A 7 10.78 22.27 35.38
CA LEU A 7 10.19 22.90 36.55
C LEU A 7 8.88 22.20 36.98
N ALA A 8 8.04 21.88 35.99
CA ALA A 8 6.78 21.21 36.24
C ALA A 8 6.38 20.33 35.05
N LYS A 9 5.54 19.33 35.29
CA LYS A 9 4.91 18.52 34.28
C LYS A 9 3.40 18.59 34.41
N ILE A 10 2.71 18.97 33.37
CA ILE A 10 1.25 19.01 33.30
C ILE A 10 0.77 17.65 32.74
N GLU A 11 0.06 16.86 33.53
CA GLU A 11 -0.50 15.60 33.07
C GLU A 11 -1.85 15.82 32.38
N SER A 12 -2.02 15.25 31.19
CA SER A 12 -3.28 15.32 30.45
C SER A 12 -3.59 13.98 29.81
N ALA A 13 -4.47 13.22 30.44
CA ALA A 13 -4.96 11.95 29.90
C ALA A 13 -5.58 12.08 28.50
N THR A 14 -6.10 13.27 28.16
CA THR A 14 -6.67 13.53 26.82
C THR A 14 -5.60 13.62 25.76
N VAL A 15 -4.41 14.15 26.07
CA VAL A 15 -3.28 14.24 25.12
C VAL A 15 -2.66 12.87 24.90
N ASP A 16 -2.52 12.08 25.97
CA ASP A 16 -2.02 10.71 25.88
C ASP A 16 -2.96 9.83 25.02
N ALA A 17 -4.28 9.96 25.22
CA ALA A 17 -5.26 9.26 24.40
C ALA A 17 -5.20 9.69 22.92
N LYS A 18 -5.01 11.00 22.64
CA LYS A 18 -4.83 11.52 21.28
C LYS A 18 -3.54 10.99 20.63
N LEU A 19 -2.44 10.90 21.40
CA LEU A 19 -1.21 10.31 20.92
C LEU A 19 -1.41 8.85 20.52
N ALA A 20 -2.02 8.06 21.40
CA ALA A 20 -2.32 6.66 21.10
C ALA A 20 -3.18 6.50 19.83
N GLN A 21 -4.19 7.36 19.66
CA GLN A 21 -5.03 7.39 18.45
C GLN A 21 -4.21 7.77 17.21
N ALA A 22 -3.38 8.81 17.28
CA ALA A 22 -2.55 9.24 16.15
C ALA A 22 -1.53 8.17 15.74
N LEU A 23 -0.91 7.48 16.71
CA LEU A 23 -0.02 6.36 16.47
C LEU A 23 -0.73 5.19 15.77
N ALA A 24 -1.93 4.82 16.24
CA ALA A 24 -2.72 3.77 15.59
C ALA A 24 -3.11 4.13 14.15
N MET A 25 -3.46 5.40 13.88
CA MET A 25 -3.74 5.88 12.53
C MET A 25 -2.50 5.85 11.64
N ARG A 26 -1.31 6.24 12.17
CA ARG A 26 -0.04 6.14 11.45
C ARG A 26 0.26 4.68 11.08
N ASP A 27 0.16 3.75 12.02
CA ASP A 27 0.46 2.35 11.80
C ASP A 27 -0.48 1.73 10.76
N ALA A 28 -1.76 2.09 10.79
CA ALA A 28 -2.73 1.66 9.78
C ALA A 28 -2.40 2.21 8.38
N ALA A 29 -2.01 3.49 8.28
CA ALA A 29 -1.64 4.13 7.02
C ALA A 29 -0.30 3.57 6.48
N GLU A 30 0.66 3.27 7.35
CA GLU A 30 1.93 2.63 6.97
C GLU A 30 1.70 1.20 6.47
N ALA A 31 0.86 0.42 7.13
CA ALA A 31 0.49 -0.92 6.67
C ALA A 31 -0.21 -0.88 5.30
N GLN A 32 -1.05 0.13 5.05
CA GLN A 32 -1.68 0.32 3.73
C GLN A 32 -0.66 0.69 2.66
N LYS A 33 0.32 1.54 2.98
CA LYS A 33 1.43 1.87 2.09
C LYS A 33 2.28 0.63 1.77
N GLU A 34 2.67 -0.14 2.78
CA GLU A 34 3.44 -1.39 2.59
C GLU A 34 2.68 -2.38 1.70
N LYS A 35 1.36 -2.51 1.88
CA LYS A 35 0.52 -3.36 1.04
C LYS A 35 0.50 -2.88 -0.42
N ALA A 36 0.45 -1.57 -0.66
CA ALA A 36 0.51 -1.00 -2.00
C ALA A 36 1.90 -1.20 -2.64
N ASP A 37 2.97 -1.04 -1.86
CA ASP A 37 4.35 -1.22 -2.32
C ASP A 37 4.68 -2.69 -2.59
N ALA A 38 4.19 -3.61 -1.77
CA ALA A 38 4.39 -5.05 -1.94
C ALA A 38 3.71 -5.61 -3.19
N GLY A 39 2.65 -4.94 -3.69
CA GLY A 39 1.91 -5.36 -4.87
C GLY A 39 1.13 -6.67 -4.67
N ALA A 40 0.95 -7.43 -5.76
CA ALA A 40 0.22 -8.69 -5.70
C ALA A 40 1.03 -9.78 -4.98
N ARG A 41 0.32 -10.65 -4.26
CA ARG A 41 0.94 -11.78 -3.56
C ARG A 41 1.62 -12.73 -4.56
N LYS A 42 2.78 -13.29 -4.20
CA LYS A 42 3.54 -14.22 -5.04
C LYS A 42 2.69 -15.38 -5.58
N GLN A 43 1.73 -15.88 -4.79
CA GLN A 43 0.82 -16.94 -5.20
C GLN A 43 -0.12 -16.50 -6.32
N VAL A 44 -0.60 -15.24 -6.30
CA VAL A 44 -1.46 -14.68 -7.36
C VAL A 44 -0.67 -14.55 -8.66
N ILE A 45 0.56 -14.06 -8.59
CA ILE A 45 1.45 -13.97 -9.75
C ILE A 45 1.74 -15.37 -10.32
N ALA A 46 2.04 -16.34 -9.45
CA ALA A 46 2.30 -17.72 -9.87
C ALA A 46 1.08 -18.35 -10.53
N SER A 47 -0.11 -18.22 -9.95
CA SER A 47 -1.34 -18.78 -10.55
C SER A 47 -1.68 -18.13 -11.90
N ALA A 48 -1.50 -16.81 -12.05
CA ALA A 48 -1.69 -16.13 -13.32
C ALA A 48 -0.66 -16.59 -14.37
N TYR A 49 0.58 -16.84 -13.97
CA TYR A 49 1.62 -17.41 -14.83
C TYR A 49 1.25 -18.81 -15.34
N GLU A 50 0.78 -19.69 -14.45
CA GLU A 50 0.36 -21.05 -14.83
C GLU A 50 -0.82 -21.03 -15.82
N LEU A 51 -1.80 -20.14 -15.61
CA LEU A 51 -2.90 -19.94 -16.54
C LEU A 51 -2.42 -19.48 -17.92
N TRP A 52 -1.46 -18.55 -17.95
CA TRP A 52 -0.84 -18.13 -19.20
C TRP A 52 -0.08 -19.27 -19.87
N GLN A 53 0.70 -20.08 -19.12
CA GLN A 53 1.39 -21.25 -19.68
C GLN A 53 0.40 -22.28 -20.26
N GLN A 54 -0.73 -22.53 -19.59
CA GLN A 54 -1.80 -23.39 -20.09
C GLN A 54 -2.38 -22.85 -21.41
N ALA A 55 -2.70 -21.56 -21.48
CA ALA A 55 -3.20 -20.92 -22.70
C ALA A 55 -2.18 -21.00 -23.84
N ARG A 56 -0.90 -20.79 -23.54
CA ARG A 56 0.20 -20.90 -24.50
C ARG A 56 0.36 -22.33 -25.05
N ALA A 57 0.23 -23.33 -24.19
CA ALA A 57 0.27 -24.74 -24.62
C ALA A 57 -0.91 -25.08 -25.56
N SER A 58 -2.11 -24.58 -25.22
CA SER A 58 -3.30 -24.72 -26.06
C SER A 58 -3.11 -24.05 -27.42
N LEU A 59 -2.56 -22.83 -27.44
CA LEU A 59 -2.24 -22.11 -28.68
C LEU A 59 -1.28 -22.92 -29.56
N ASP A 60 -0.22 -23.52 -29.02
CA ASP A 60 0.74 -24.34 -29.78
C ASP A 60 0.06 -25.55 -30.44
N ILE A 61 -0.86 -26.20 -29.73
CA ILE A 61 -1.65 -27.33 -30.26
C ILE A 61 -2.54 -26.87 -31.43
N HIS A 62 -3.30 -25.79 -31.26
CA HIS A 62 -4.20 -25.28 -32.31
C HIS A 62 -3.42 -24.74 -33.51
N LYS A 63 -2.28 -24.10 -33.27
CA LYS A 63 -1.36 -23.65 -34.32
C LYS A 63 -0.89 -24.82 -35.18
N LYS A 64 -0.35 -25.87 -34.59
CA LYS A 64 0.13 -27.06 -35.27
C LYS A 64 -0.99 -27.77 -36.05
N THR A 65 -2.20 -27.79 -35.46
CA THR A 65 -3.37 -28.37 -36.12
C THR A 65 -3.79 -27.57 -37.34
N TYR A 66 -3.85 -26.24 -37.22
CA TYR A 66 -4.15 -25.38 -38.36
C TYR A 66 -3.10 -25.49 -39.45
N GLU A 67 -1.81 -25.42 -39.12
CA GLU A 67 -0.71 -25.54 -40.11
C GLU A 67 -0.77 -26.87 -40.89
N ARG A 68 -1.08 -27.96 -40.19
CA ARG A 68 -1.26 -29.28 -40.81
C ARG A 68 -2.47 -29.32 -41.76
N LEU A 69 -3.63 -28.82 -41.32
CA LEU A 69 -4.84 -28.80 -42.12
C LEU A 69 -4.73 -27.84 -43.31
N GLU A 70 -4.04 -26.72 -43.16
CA GLU A 70 -3.72 -25.78 -44.24
C GLU A 70 -2.85 -26.46 -45.30
N SER A 71 -1.86 -27.25 -44.88
CA SER A 71 -1.01 -28.04 -45.83
C SER A 71 -1.80 -29.10 -46.55
N LEU A 72 -2.67 -29.84 -45.88
CA LEU A 72 -3.54 -30.86 -46.46
C LEU A 72 -4.60 -30.25 -47.37
N TYR A 73 -5.12 -29.06 -47.07
CA TYR A 73 -6.02 -28.33 -47.95
C TYR A 73 -5.36 -27.95 -49.26
N LYS A 74 -4.12 -27.45 -49.22
CA LYS A 74 -3.33 -27.14 -50.41
C LYS A 74 -3.09 -28.36 -51.31
N GLN A 75 -3.09 -29.55 -50.70
CA GLN A 75 -2.98 -30.83 -51.43
C GLN A 75 -4.36 -31.43 -51.83
N ASN A 76 -5.46 -30.70 -51.64
CA ASN A 76 -6.83 -31.11 -51.92
C ASN A 76 -7.28 -32.36 -51.11
N VAL A 77 -6.68 -32.62 -49.92
CA VAL A 77 -6.99 -33.82 -49.10
C VAL A 77 -8.14 -33.51 -48.12
N VAL A 78 -8.30 -32.28 -47.69
CA VAL A 78 -9.37 -31.85 -46.76
C VAL A 78 -10.22 -30.75 -47.37
N SER A 79 -11.47 -30.60 -46.84
CA SER A 79 -12.39 -29.55 -47.26
C SER A 79 -11.99 -28.19 -46.71
N ALA A 80 -12.42 -27.11 -47.42
CA ALA A 80 -12.26 -25.73 -46.94
C ALA A 80 -12.88 -25.54 -45.54
N GLN A 81 -14.04 -26.16 -45.28
CA GLN A 81 -14.71 -26.08 -43.99
C GLN A 81 -13.79 -26.55 -42.85
N LYS A 82 -13.13 -27.72 -42.97
CA LYS A 82 -12.21 -28.23 -41.92
C LYS A 82 -11.02 -27.30 -41.71
N ARG A 83 -10.47 -26.70 -42.77
CA ARG A 83 -9.41 -25.72 -42.64
C ARG A 83 -9.89 -24.46 -41.90
N ASP A 84 -11.10 -23.95 -42.23
CA ASP A 84 -11.67 -22.73 -41.62
C ASP A 84 -12.04 -22.98 -40.16
N GLU A 85 -12.56 -24.16 -39.80
CA GLU A 85 -12.79 -24.54 -38.41
C GLU A 85 -11.48 -24.53 -37.57
N ALA A 86 -10.41 -25.11 -38.15
CA ALA A 86 -9.10 -25.11 -37.46
C ALA A 86 -8.50 -23.70 -37.34
N LYS A 87 -8.72 -22.85 -38.35
CA LYS A 87 -8.30 -21.45 -38.31
C LYS A 87 -9.05 -20.70 -37.22
N ALA A 88 -10.37 -20.85 -37.15
CA ALA A 88 -11.18 -20.21 -36.09
C ALA A 88 -10.75 -20.65 -34.68
N ALA A 89 -10.45 -21.94 -34.49
CA ALA A 89 -9.91 -22.47 -33.23
C ALA A 89 -8.53 -21.89 -32.91
N TYR A 90 -7.66 -21.71 -33.89
CA TYR A 90 -6.35 -21.10 -33.72
C TYR A 90 -6.48 -19.60 -33.38
N ASP A 91 -7.34 -18.86 -34.07
CA ASP A 91 -7.58 -17.45 -33.81
C ASP A 91 -8.18 -17.23 -32.39
N ALA A 92 -9.09 -18.11 -31.97
CA ALA A 92 -9.63 -18.10 -30.61
C ALA A 92 -8.53 -18.39 -29.54
N ALA A 93 -7.62 -19.32 -29.82
CA ALA A 93 -6.52 -19.63 -28.91
C ALA A 93 -5.51 -18.47 -28.80
N ILE A 94 -5.27 -17.71 -29.87
CA ILE A 94 -4.47 -16.49 -29.83
C ILE A 94 -5.10 -15.46 -28.87
N ALA A 95 -6.40 -15.23 -29.00
CA ALA A 95 -7.13 -14.29 -28.14
C ALA A 95 -7.07 -14.74 -26.65
N GLN A 96 -7.23 -16.03 -26.40
CA GLN A 96 -7.16 -16.60 -25.05
C GLN A 96 -5.76 -16.48 -24.43
N GLU A 97 -4.69 -16.75 -25.19
CA GLU A 97 -3.32 -16.58 -24.72
C GLU A 97 -3.03 -15.10 -24.41
N SER A 98 -3.44 -14.19 -25.30
CA SER A 98 -3.27 -12.75 -25.09
C SER A 98 -4.00 -12.25 -23.84
N ALA A 99 -5.22 -12.73 -23.59
CA ALA A 99 -5.98 -12.39 -22.38
C ALA A 99 -5.29 -12.91 -21.10
N ALA A 100 -4.84 -14.16 -21.12
CA ALA A 100 -4.13 -14.76 -20.00
C ALA A 100 -2.79 -14.06 -19.72
N LYS A 101 -2.08 -13.67 -20.79
CA LYS A 101 -0.85 -12.89 -20.67
C LYS A 101 -1.10 -11.51 -20.04
N SER A 102 -2.14 -10.83 -20.47
CA SER A 102 -2.51 -9.53 -19.89
C SER A 102 -2.84 -9.62 -18.41
N GLN A 103 -3.50 -10.71 -17.99
CA GLN A 103 -3.77 -10.96 -16.57
C GLN A 103 -2.48 -11.23 -15.77
N TYR A 104 -1.54 -11.98 -16.33
CA TYR A 104 -0.22 -12.18 -15.71
C TYR A 104 0.56 -10.86 -15.60
N ASP A 105 0.60 -10.07 -16.66
CA ASP A 105 1.30 -8.78 -16.67
C ASP A 105 0.69 -7.82 -15.63
N LEU A 106 -0.64 -7.73 -15.53
CA LEU A 106 -1.35 -6.97 -14.48
C LEU A 106 -0.99 -7.44 -13.07
N ALA A 107 -0.99 -8.76 -12.83
CA ALA A 107 -0.61 -9.31 -11.53
C ALA A 107 0.85 -9.01 -11.18
N ARG A 108 1.74 -8.99 -12.18
CA ARG A 108 3.17 -8.70 -12.01
C ARG A 108 3.44 -7.21 -11.76
N GLU A 109 2.74 -6.31 -12.43
CA GLU A 109 2.89 -4.86 -12.25
C GLU A 109 2.44 -4.43 -10.85
N GLY A 110 1.43 -5.11 -10.30
CA GLY A 110 0.90 -4.82 -8.96
C GLY A 110 0.10 -3.52 -8.91
N ALA A 111 0.17 -2.81 -7.78
CA ALA A 111 -0.56 -1.55 -7.61
C ALA A 111 -0.02 -0.45 -8.55
N GLN A 112 -0.93 0.35 -9.10
CA GLN A 112 -0.58 1.47 -9.97
C GLN A 112 0.26 2.51 -9.22
N LYS A 113 1.03 3.29 -9.96
CA LYS A 113 1.88 4.33 -9.39
C LYS A 113 1.08 5.35 -8.57
N GLU A 114 -0.09 5.68 -9.06
CA GLU A 114 -1.03 6.62 -8.43
C GLU A 114 -1.52 6.08 -7.09
N ASP A 115 -1.85 4.78 -6.99
CA ASP A 115 -2.26 4.13 -5.74
C ASP A 115 -1.13 4.14 -4.71
N LYS A 116 0.11 3.87 -5.15
CA LYS A 116 1.30 3.94 -4.28
C LYS A 116 1.54 5.36 -3.78
N MET A 117 1.40 6.36 -4.66
CA MET A 117 1.53 7.76 -4.28
C MET A 117 0.43 8.20 -3.30
N ALA A 118 -0.81 7.77 -3.52
CA ALA A 118 -1.92 8.06 -2.60
C ALA A 118 -1.69 7.43 -1.22
N ALA A 119 -1.29 6.15 -1.17
CA ALA A 119 -0.97 5.47 0.08
C ALA A 119 0.22 6.13 0.82
N ALA A 120 1.26 6.55 0.08
CA ALA A 120 2.38 7.27 0.66
C ALA A 120 1.98 8.65 1.21
N ALA A 121 1.10 9.38 0.52
CA ALA A 121 0.57 10.65 1.00
C ALA A 121 -0.26 10.49 2.28
N MET A 122 -1.09 9.44 2.37
CA MET A 122 -1.84 9.11 3.59
C MET A 122 -0.91 8.78 4.77
N ALA A 123 0.14 8.00 4.55
CA ALA A 123 1.14 7.69 5.58
C ALA A 123 1.86 8.96 6.06
N ASN A 124 2.22 9.86 5.14
CA ASN A 124 2.86 11.14 5.49
C ASN A 124 1.90 12.06 6.27
N ALA A 125 0.62 12.13 5.91
CA ALA A 125 -0.37 12.89 6.65
C ALA A 125 -0.55 12.36 8.09
N ALA A 126 -0.62 11.03 8.23
CA ALA A 126 -0.72 10.39 9.55
C ALA A 126 0.51 10.64 10.42
N ARG A 127 1.73 10.65 9.84
CA ARG A 127 2.96 11.06 10.56
C ARG A 127 2.91 12.52 10.99
N GLY A 128 2.36 13.39 10.15
CA GLY A 128 2.12 14.79 10.50
C GLY A 128 1.23 14.95 11.72
N SER A 129 0.14 14.18 11.79
CA SER A 129 -0.76 14.18 12.94
C SER A 129 -0.07 13.68 14.23
N VAL A 130 0.82 12.69 14.14
CA VAL A 130 1.63 12.26 15.31
C VAL A 130 2.54 13.38 15.74
N ALA A 131 3.26 14.03 14.82
CA ALA A 131 4.18 15.13 15.13
C ALA A 131 3.46 16.33 15.77
N GLU A 132 2.21 16.61 15.34
CA GLU A 132 1.37 17.63 15.95
C GLU A 132 1.09 17.32 17.43
N VAL A 133 0.65 16.09 17.75
CA VAL A 133 0.37 15.68 19.14
C VAL A 133 1.66 15.61 19.97
N GLU A 134 2.77 15.16 19.40
CA GLU A 134 4.08 15.16 20.07
C GLU A 134 4.55 16.59 20.38
N SER A 135 4.22 17.57 19.54
CA SER A 135 4.49 18.97 19.86
C SER A 135 3.70 19.45 21.07
N ILE A 136 2.40 19.11 21.14
CA ILE A 136 1.55 19.40 22.30
C ILE A 136 2.09 18.72 23.56
N LEU A 137 2.60 17.50 23.46
CA LEU A 137 3.21 16.77 24.57
C LEU A 137 4.47 17.47 25.11
N LYS A 138 5.27 18.10 24.24
CA LYS A 138 6.43 18.88 24.68
C LYS A 138 6.02 20.10 25.50
N ASP A 139 4.89 20.70 25.18
CA ASP A 139 4.35 21.85 25.90
C ASP A 139 3.82 21.48 27.29
N GLN A 140 3.67 20.17 27.61
CA GLN A 140 3.36 19.69 28.96
C GLN A 140 4.54 19.83 29.95
N TYR A 141 5.75 20.02 29.45
CA TYR A 141 6.94 20.23 30.27
C TYR A 141 7.26 21.72 30.35
N LEU A 142 7.10 22.30 31.52
CA LEU A 142 7.57 23.66 31.79
C LEU A 142 9.08 23.60 32.04
N LEU A 143 9.84 24.20 31.13
CA LEU A 143 11.30 24.23 31.24
C LEU A 143 11.79 25.61 31.69
N ALA A 144 12.86 25.64 32.47
CA ALA A 144 13.50 26.88 32.89
C ALA A 144 14.08 27.63 31.67
N PRO A 145 13.66 28.87 31.38
CA PRO A 145 14.13 29.66 30.23
C PRO A 145 15.57 30.17 30.42
N CYS A 146 16.03 30.31 31.65
CA CYS A 146 17.36 30.82 32.02
C CYS A 146 17.81 30.21 33.36
N ASP A 147 19.08 30.40 33.70
CA ASP A 147 19.58 30.08 35.03
C ASP A 147 18.99 31.07 36.05
N GLY A 148 18.56 30.54 37.23
CA GLY A 148 17.94 31.34 38.24
C GLY A 148 17.57 30.58 39.49
N GLU A 149 16.86 31.21 40.39
CA GLU A 149 16.32 30.65 41.65
C GLU A 149 14.77 30.71 41.60
N VAL A 150 14.13 29.58 41.94
CA VAL A 150 12.68 29.53 42.05
C VAL A 150 12.29 30.21 43.35
N THR A 151 11.49 31.27 43.26
CA THR A 151 11.09 32.09 44.43
C THR A 151 9.77 31.60 45.01
N ASP A 152 8.83 31.14 44.19
CA ASP A 152 7.52 30.66 44.59
C ASP A 152 7.00 29.59 43.62
N ILE A 153 6.16 28.70 44.15
CA ILE A 153 5.45 27.67 43.36
C ILE A 153 3.96 27.81 43.70
N PHE A 154 3.16 28.23 42.66
CA PHE A 154 1.76 28.54 42.95
C PHE A 154 0.81 27.34 42.90
N PRO A 155 0.84 26.39 41.97
CA PRO A 155 -0.02 25.22 42.04
C PRO A 155 0.60 24.12 42.94
N ASN A 156 -0.25 23.44 43.68
CA ASN A 156 0.15 22.23 44.41
C ASN A 156 0.12 21.01 43.47
N GLU A 157 0.90 20.00 43.81
CA GLU A 157 0.83 18.71 43.09
C GLU A 157 -0.59 18.15 43.09
N GLY A 158 -1.10 17.79 41.92
CA GLY A 158 -2.46 17.28 41.71
C GLY A 158 -3.54 18.34 41.58
N GLU A 159 -3.19 19.62 41.58
CA GLU A 159 -4.14 20.71 41.35
C GLU A 159 -4.48 20.87 39.88
N LEU A 160 -5.75 21.17 39.58
CA LEU A 160 -6.20 21.42 38.22
C LEU A 160 -5.76 22.80 37.76
N VAL A 161 -4.90 22.83 36.74
CA VAL A 161 -4.45 24.07 36.10
C VAL A 161 -5.22 24.33 34.83
N SER A 162 -5.51 25.60 34.52
CA SER A 162 -6.18 26.05 33.32
C SER A 162 -5.38 27.13 32.63
N THR A 163 -5.72 27.43 31.35
CA THR A 163 -5.07 28.52 30.59
C THR A 163 -5.15 29.84 31.37
N GLY A 164 -3.98 30.42 31.68
CA GLY A 164 -3.84 31.65 32.44
C GLY A 164 -3.61 31.45 33.96
N THR A 165 -3.56 30.21 34.45
CA THR A 165 -3.10 29.95 35.81
C THR A 165 -1.60 30.18 35.91
N PRO A 166 -1.09 31.07 36.79
CA PRO A 166 0.34 31.22 36.98
C PRO A 166 0.93 29.94 37.58
N ILE A 167 2.07 29.52 37.08
CA ILE A 167 2.81 28.35 37.54
C ILE A 167 4.17 28.81 38.07
#